data_8149dfcc0101c40459d2644e9be06e4c
#
_entry.id   8149dfcc0101c40459d2644e9be06e4c
#
_cell.length_a   1.000
_cell.length_b   1.000
_cell.length_c   1.000
_cell.angle_alpha   90.00
_cell.angle_beta   90.00
_cell.angle_gamma   90.00
#
_symmetry.space_group_name_H-M   'P 1'
#
loop_
_entity.id
_entity.type
_entity.pdbx_description
1 polymer ?
#
loop_
_entity_poly.entity_id
_entity_poly.type
_entity_poly.pdbx_seq_one_letter_code
_entity_poly.pdbx_strand_id
1 'polypeptide(L)'
;MKRLQALFHPIFVFIVIQVAWIGLMAVWIYWYFKNSQNLAEFTKKLPPELLESNFNWVVLLEGGVLMLMILAGVYVIFVYWNKQSRLNQLQSNFVSSVSHELKSPLASIRLYLETIKYQKVSSEEAQDFVGIMLSDTERLSDLIDNILESSKSDPKSMRLQFTLVDIVLFLQKIINHHKKLFEDKQCQIQLKFNSHAKVNIDAKAMRMVFNNLIANALRYSHSGTTLIIEVRQDQKFCIIDFIDQGFGFKKKELKKVFKKFYRVQNQETQDLEGAGLGLYISRQIIKSHKGKINAFSEGQGKGARFMVSLPVDNTFAEKNQKSASEVN
;
A
#
# COMPACT_ATOMS: atom_id res chain seq x y z
N MET A 1 30.91 -12.63 8.27
CA MET A 1 29.82 -11.72 8.71
C MET A 1 28.42 -12.22 8.35
N LYS A 2 28.12 -12.74 7.14
CA LYS A 2 26.77 -13.24 6.77
C LYS A 2 26.22 -14.39 7.63
N ARG A 3 27.09 -15.29 8.18
CA ARG A 3 26.67 -16.40 9.06
C ARG A 3 26.27 -15.94 10.47
N LEU A 4 26.88 -14.88 11.00
CA LEU A 4 26.48 -14.30 12.30
C LEU A 4 25.15 -13.54 12.21
N GLN A 5 24.86 -12.90 11.08
CA GLN A 5 23.57 -12.24 10.86
C GLN A 5 22.39 -13.22 10.76
N ALA A 6 22.64 -14.45 10.29
CA ALA A 6 21.61 -15.50 10.25
C ALA A 6 21.28 -16.03 11.67
N LEU A 7 22.25 -16.04 12.60
CA LEU A 7 22.04 -16.46 14.00
C LEU A 7 21.17 -15.45 14.79
N PHE A 8 21.16 -14.17 14.41
CA PHE A 8 20.33 -13.12 15.02
C PHE A 8 19.02 -12.89 14.26
N HIS A 9 18.68 -13.78 13.32
CA HIS A 9 17.38 -13.67 12.68
C HIS A 9 16.26 -13.91 13.73
N PRO A 10 15.27 -13.01 13.86
CA PRO A 10 14.26 -13.11 14.93
C PRO A 10 13.54 -14.46 14.99
N ILE A 11 13.34 -15.11 13.83
CA ILE A 11 12.77 -16.46 13.75
C ILE A 11 13.68 -17.51 14.43
N PHE A 12 15.00 -17.43 14.23
CA PHE A 12 15.93 -18.36 14.84
C PHE A 12 15.98 -18.19 16.36
N VAL A 13 16.07 -16.95 16.83
CA VAL A 13 16.01 -16.63 18.26
C VAL A 13 14.71 -17.11 18.88
N PHE A 14 13.59 -16.87 18.22
CA PHE A 14 12.28 -17.36 18.67
C PHE A 14 12.24 -18.89 18.78
N ILE A 15 12.72 -19.62 17.76
CA ILE A 15 12.77 -21.09 17.78
C ILE A 15 13.63 -21.57 18.94
N VAL A 16 14.82 -20.98 19.16
CA VAL A 16 15.72 -21.35 20.27
C VAL A 16 15.05 -21.15 21.63
N ILE A 17 14.36 -20.01 21.82
CA ILE A 17 13.60 -19.74 23.05
C ILE A 17 12.49 -20.79 23.24
N GLN A 18 11.74 -21.13 22.18
CA GLN A 18 10.68 -22.14 22.26
C GLN A 18 11.22 -23.52 22.63
N VAL A 19 12.33 -23.95 22.03
CA VAL A 19 12.99 -25.22 22.34
C VAL A 19 13.48 -25.25 23.78
N ALA A 20 14.10 -24.15 24.25
CA ALA A 20 14.54 -24.03 25.63
C ALA A 20 13.39 -24.11 26.65
N TRP A 21 12.25 -23.47 26.35
CA TRP A 21 11.03 -23.53 27.17
C TRP A 21 10.42 -24.93 27.23
N ILE A 22 10.35 -25.63 26.08
CA ILE A 22 9.87 -27.02 26.04
C ILE A 22 10.80 -27.91 26.86
N GLY A 23 12.12 -27.71 26.78
CA GLY A 23 13.09 -28.43 27.59
C GLY A 23 12.91 -28.17 29.09
N LEU A 24 12.71 -26.92 29.48
CA LEU A 24 12.47 -26.53 30.88
C LEU A 24 11.16 -27.12 31.41
N MET A 25 10.11 -27.16 30.59
CA MET A 25 8.86 -27.83 30.93
C MET A 25 9.05 -29.33 31.14
N ALA A 26 9.78 -30.00 30.27
CA ALA A 26 10.07 -31.42 30.42
C ALA A 26 10.85 -31.72 31.70
N VAL A 27 11.88 -30.89 32.01
CA VAL A 27 12.67 -31.00 33.25
C VAL A 27 11.80 -30.76 34.49
N TRP A 28 10.92 -29.76 34.45
CA TRP A 28 10.00 -29.46 35.56
C TRP A 28 8.99 -30.58 35.82
N ILE A 29 8.40 -31.16 34.77
CA ILE A 29 7.50 -32.31 34.86
C ILE A 29 8.25 -33.51 35.43
N TYR A 30 9.46 -33.83 34.92
CA TYR A 30 10.30 -34.92 35.42
C TYR A 30 10.64 -34.73 36.90
N TRP A 31 11.08 -33.54 37.33
CA TRP A 31 11.42 -33.21 38.70
C TRP A 31 10.19 -33.33 39.60
N TYR A 32 9.02 -32.88 39.18
CA TYR A 32 7.79 -32.99 39.92
C TYR A 32 7.39 -34.45 40.18
N PHE A 33 7.43 -35.30 39.16
CA PHE A 33 7.14 -36.75 39.33
C PHE A 33 8.14 -37.44 40.23
N LYS A 34 9.44 -37.17 40.06
CA LYS A 34 10.52 -37.73 40.89
C LYS A 34 10.38 -37.29 42.36
N ASN A 35 10.08 -36.03 42.59
CA ASN A 35 9.90 -35.50 43.96
C ASN A 35 8.64 -36.05 44.62
N SER A 36 7.57 -36.24 43.87
CA SER A 36 6.34 -36.88 44.30
C SER A 36 6.58 -38.37 44.70
N GLN A 37 7.37 -39.12 43.96
CA GLN A 37 7.75 -40.47 44.28
C GLN A 37 8.60 -40.55 45.57
N ASN A 38 9.59 -39.68 45.73
CA ASN A 38 10.41 -39.57 46.94
C ASN A 38 9.58 -39.25 48.17
N LEU A 39 8.64 -38.30 48.06
CA LEU A 39 7.68 -37.98 49.12
C LEU A 39 6.82 -39.17 49.49
N ALA A 40 6.32 -39.92 48.52
CA ALA A 40 5.55 -41.13 48.74
C ALA A 40 6.36 -42.25 49.45
N GLU A 41 7.66 -42.34 49.24
CA GLU A 41 8.55 -43.25 49.92
C GLU A 41 8.84 -42.84 51.37
N PHE A 42 9.00 -41.53 51.62
CA PHE A 42 9.14 -40.97 52.97
C PHE A 42 7.86 -41.08 53.79
N THR A 43 6.69 -40.91 53.16
CA THR A 43 5.37 -41.01 53.78
C THR A 43 5.00 -42.44 54.20
N LYS A 44 5.54 -43.47 53.51
CA LYS A 44 5.38 -44.89 53.95
C LYS A 44 5.99 -45.20 55.31
N LYS A 45 6.87 -44.32 55.81
CA LYS A 45 7.53 -44.43 57.12
C LYS A 45 6.84 -43.63 58.23
N LEU A 46 5.78 -42.89 57.94
CA LEU A 46 5.00 -42.07 58.88
C LEU A 46 3.69 -42.76 59.23
N PRO A 47 3.10 -42.50 60.41
CA PRO A 47 1.78 -43.05 60.82
C PRO A 47 0.69 -42.63 59.84
N PRO A 48 -0.28 -43.54 59.56
CA PRO A 48 -1.33 -43.29 58.55
C PRO A 48 -2.21 -42.07 58.80
N GLU A 49 -2.26 -41.58 60.01
CA GLU A 49 -3.06 -40.44 60.44
C GLU A 49 -2.49 -39.08 59.98
N LEU A 50 -1.26 -39.04 59.50
CA LEU A 50 -0.60 -37.84 59.00
C LEU A 50 -0.48 -37.81 57.44
N LEU A 51 -1.05 -38.78 56.77
CA LEU A 51 -0.95 -39.03 55.33
C LEU A 51 -2.19 -38.52 54.58
N GLU A 52 -2.38 -37.20 54.50
CA GLU A 52 -3.09 -36.65 53.38
C GLU A 52 -2.16 -36.48 52.21
N SER A 53 -1.95 -37.59 51.50
CA SER A 53 -1.23 -37.56 50.21
C SER A 53 -2.16 -37.07 49.10
N ASN A 54 -2.52 -35.82 49.19
CA ASN A 54 -3.14 -35.17 48.05
C ASN A 54 -2.04 -34.86 47.06
N PHE A 55 -1.91 -35.74 46.05
CA PHE A 55 -1.16 -35.44 44.82
C PHE A 55 -1.72 -34.10 44.28
N ASN A 56 -0.96 -33.02 44.46
CA ASN A 56 -1.41 -31.68 44.19
C ASN A 56 -1.46 -31.45 42.67
N TRP A 57 -2.47 -32.01 42.00
CA TRP A 57 -2.80 -31.70 40.60
C TRP A 57 -2.93 -30.19 40.37
N VAL A 58 -3.28 -29.43 41.39
CA VAL A 58 -3.37 -27.98 41.38
C VAL A 58 -2.02 -27.35 41.00
N VAL A 59 -0.92 -27.82 41.60
CA VAL A 59 0.42 -27.27 41.32
C VAL A 59 0.87 -27.56 39.89
N LEU A 60 0.56 -28.76 39.37
CA LEU A 60 0.80 -29.10 37.95
C LEU A 60 -0.02 -28.25 37.00
N LEU A 61 -1.28 -28.04 37.32
CA LEU A 61 -2.21 -27.28 36.49
C LEU A 61 -1.82 -25.78 36.51
N GLU A 62 -1.51 -25.25 37.70
CA GLU A 62 -1.07 -23.87 37.88
C GLU A 62 0.24 -23.58 37.13
N GLY A 63 1.27 -24.44 37.30
CA GLY A 63 2.51 -24.32 36.56
C GLY A 63 2.35 -24.46 35.05
N GLY A 64 1.49 -25.39 34.61
CA GLY A 64 1.16 -25.57 33.20
C GLY A 64 0.45 -24.36 32.59
N VAL A 65 -0.53 -23.78 33.29
CA VAL A 65 -1.22 -22.55 32.85
C VAL A 65 -0.25 -21.38 32.79
N LEU A 66 0.61 -21.19 33.79
CA LEU A 66 1.61 -20.12 33.83
C LEU A 66 2.58 -20.23 32.64
N MET A 67 3.02 -21.44 32.34
CA MET A 67 3.91 -21.74 31.20
C MET A 67 3.23 -21.45 29.86
N LEU A 68 1.96 -21.83 29.69
CA LEU A 68 1.19 -21.51 28.48
C LEU A 68 1.01 -19.99 28.31
N MET A 69 0.75 -19.25 29.40
CA MET A 69 0.63 -17.78 29.34
C MET A 69 1.94 -17.13 28.92
N ILE A 70 3.09 -17.59 29.42
CA ILE A 70 4.40 -17.06 28.99
C ILE A 70 4.65 -17.37 27.52
N LEU A 71 4.37 -18.60 27.07
CA LEU A 71 4.48 -18.98 25.66
C LEU A 71 3.61 -18.09 24.75
N ALA A 72 2.37 -17.87 25.14
CA ALA A 72 1.47 -16.98 24.44
C ALA A 72 2.00 -15.53 24.39
N GLY A 73 2.54 -15.02 25.50
CA GLY A 73 3.16 -13.71 25.59
C GLY A 73 4.36 -13.56 24.65
N VAL A 74 5.27 -14.52 24.67
CA VAL A 74 6.44 -14.54 23.75
C VAL A 74 5.98 -14.59 22.29
N TYR A 75 4.97 -15.39 21.97
CA TYR A 75 4.41 -15.45 20.62
C TYR A 75 3.82 -14.11 20.16
N VAL A 76 3.07 -13.44 21.02
CA VAL A 76 2.50 -12.11 20.71
C VAL A 76 3.62 -11.09 20.47
N ILE A 77 4.65 -11.06 21.32
CA ILE A 77 5.81 -10.18 21.17
C ILE A 77 6.52 -10.48 19.83
N PHE A 78 6.71 -11.74 19.48
CA PHE A 78 7.34 -12.12 18.22
C PHE A 78 6.54 -11.66 16.99
N VAL A 79 5.21 -11.84 17.00
CA VAL A 79 4.34 -11.38 15.92
C VAL A 79 4.39 -9.86 15.80
N TYR A 80 4.35 -9.15 16.94
CA TYR A 80 4.44 -7.69 16.98
C TYR A 80 5.80 -7.19 16.44
N TRP A 81 6.91 -7.81 16.87
CA TRP A 81 8.25 -7.48 16.41
C TRP A 81 8.40 -7.67 14.90
N ASN A 82 7.97 -8.81 14.36
CA ASN A 82 8.01 -9.06 12.92
C ASN A 82 7.20 -8.02 12.12
N LYS A 83 6.04 -7.64 12.64
CA LYS A 83 5.22 -6.58 12.04
C LYS A 83 5.93 -5.24 12.06
N GLN A 84 6.55 -4.89 13.19
CA GLN A 84 7.28 -3.62 13.38
C GLN A 84 8.53 -3.57 12.51
N SER A 85 9.32 -4.64 12.49
CA SER A 85 10.53 -4.75 11.65
C SER A 85 10.19 -4.58 10.16
N ARG A 86 9.10 -5.19 9.72
CA ARG A 86 8.62 -5.02 8.35
C ARG A 86 8.18 -3.59 8.04
N LEU A 87 7.51 -2.92 8.98
CA LEU A 87 7.12 -1.51 8.83
C LEU A 87 8.35 -0.61 8.73
N ASN A 88 9.34 -0.82 9.59
CA ASN A 88 10.61 -0.07 9.57
C ASN A 88 11.35 -0.26 8.25
N GLN A 89 11.39 -1.48 7.71
CA GLN A 89 12.00 -1.75 6.40
C GLN A 89 11.27 -1.05 5.27
N LEU A 90 9.93 -1.09 5.26
CA LEU A 90 9.12 -0.37 4.28
C LEU A 90 9.35 1.15 4.36
N GLN A 91 9.47 1.69 5.57
CA GLN A 91 9.75 3.10 5.80
C GLN A 91 11.17 3.49 5.34
N SER A 92 12.17 2.66 5.61
CA SER A 92 13.54 2.87 5.14
C SER A 92 13.63 2.85 3.62
N ASN A 93 13.00 1.86 2.99
CA ASN A 93 12.93 1.76 1.53
C ASN A 93 12.21 2.98 0.91
N PHE A 94 11.14 3.47 1.57
CA PHE A 94 10.44 4.67 1.15
C PHE A 94 11.35 5.90 1.17
N VAL A 95 12.06 6.15 2.28
CA VAL A 95 12.98 7.30 2.39
C VAL A 95 14.05 7.23 1.31
N SER A 96 14.62 6.06 1.05
CA SER A 96 15.60 5.85 -0.01
C SER A 96 15.00 6.13 -1.40
N SER A 97 13.80 5.61 -1.69
CA SER A 97 13.13 5.82 -2.99
C SER A 97 12.77 7.29 -3.21
N VAL A 98 12.23 7.97 -2.19
CA VAL A 98 11.91 9.40 -2.26
C VAL A 98 13.16 10.23 -2.51
N SER A 99 14.25 9.94 -1.78
CA SER A 99 15.52 10.64 -1.96
C SER A 99 16.04 10.48 -3.40
N HIS A 100 15.90 9.28 -3.97
CA HIS A 100 16.30 9.02 -5.35
C HIS A 100 15.39 9.75 -6.36
N GLU A 101 14.07 9.68 -6.16
CA GLU A 101 13.08 10.36 -7.02
C GLU A 101 13.17 11.89 -6.98
N LEU A 102 13.63 12.47 -5.86
CA LEU A 102 13.91 13.92 -5.76
C LEU A 102 15.24 14.30 -6.41
N LYS A 103 16.27 13.45 -6.26
CA LYS A 103 17.62 13.73 -6.75
C LYS A 103 17.71 13.72 -8.27
N SER A 104 16.98 12.84 -8.94
CA SER A 104 17.01 12.68 -10.40
C SER A 104 16.56 13.95 -11.13
N PRO A 105 15.35 14.51 -10.94
CA PRO A 105 14.90 15.72 -11.60
C PRO A 105 15.72 16.96 -11.17
N LEU A 106 16.17 17.01 -9.91
CA LEU A 106 17.03 18.11 -9.44
C LEU A 106 18.38 18.12 -10.18
N ALA A 107 18.97 16.94 -10.42
CA ALA A 107 20.21 16.81 -11.19
C ALA A 107 20.00 17.20 -12.66
N SER A 108 18.86 16.84 -13.25
CA SER A 108 18.48 17.24 -14.62
C SER A 108 18.33 18.75 -14.74
N ILE A 109 17.57 19.38 -13.85
CA ILE A 109 17.40 20.85 -13.81
C ILE A 109 18.76 21.53 -13.68
N ARG A 110 19.61 21.06 -12.77
CA ARG A 110 20.95 21.62 -12.57
C ARG A 110 21.81 21.48 -13.83
N LEU A 111 21.80 20.32 -14.48
CA LEU A 111 22.57 20.08 -15.69
C LEU A 111 22.18 21.04 -16.81
N TYR A 112 20.88 21.22 -17.08
CA TYR A 112 20.40 22.15 -18.10
C TYR A 112 20.71 23.60 -17.78
N LEU A 113 20.60 24.01 -16.51
CA LEU A 113 21.02 25.36 -16.07
C LEU A 113 22.51 25.58 -16.25
N GLU A 114 23.37 24.60 -15.89
CA GLU A 114 24.81 24.66 -16.11
C GLU A 114 25.16 24.70 -17.62
N THR A 115 24.44 23.94 -18.44
CA THR A 115 24.61 23.93 -19.90
C THR A 115 24.28 25.31 -20.50
N ILE A 116 23.14 25.88 -20.16
CA ILE A 116 22.74 27.24 -20.61
C ILE A 116 23.76 28.29 -20.16
N LYS A 117 24.31 28.15 -18.95
CA LYS A 117 25.23 29.12 -18.36
C LYS A 117 26.62 29.08 -19.00
N TYR A 118 27.14 27.89 -19.30
CA TYR A 118 28.53 27.70 -19.67
C TYR A 118 28.76 27.36 -21.15
N GLN A 119 27.72 26.99 -21.87
CA GLN A 119 27.78 26.63 -23.29
C GLN A 119 27.04 27.68 -24.14
N LYS A 120 27.50 27.85 -25.41
CA LYS A 120 26.75 28.63 -26.39
C LYS A 120 25.61 27.80 -26.95
N VAL A 121 24.43 27.90 -26.32
CA VAL A 121 23.21 27.26 -26.77
C VAL A 121 22.41 28.18 -27.69
N SER A 122 21.79 27.65 -28.72
CA SER A 122 20.85 28.40 -29.56
C SER A 122 19.59 28.78 -28.75
N SER A 123 18.86 29.79 -29.22
CA SER A 123 17.59 30.19 -28.57
C SER A 123 16.55 29.09 -28.56
N GLU A 124 16.55 28.23 -29.58
CA GLU A 124 15.65 27.08 -29.71
C GLU A 124 16.01 25.98 -28.69
N GLU A 125 17.27 25.59 -28.59
CA GLU A 125 17.76 24.64 -27.58
C GLU A 125 17.52 25.13 -26.16
N ALA A 126 17.71 26.43 -25.92
CA ALA A 126 17.42 27.01 -24.60
C ALA A 126 15.94 26.92 -24.23
N GLN A 127 15.03 27.12 -25.19
CA GLN A 127 13.58 26.91 -24.97
C GLN A 127 13.23 25.45 -24.65
N ASP A 128 13.83 24.48 -25.33
CA ASP A 128 13.65 23.06 -25.08
C ASP A 128 14.14 22.70 -23.67
N PHE A 129 15.32 23.18 -23.28
CA PHE A 129 15.86 22.94 -21.93
C PHE A 129 14.96 23.55 -20.84
N VAL A 130 14.43 24.76 -21.06
CA VAL A 130 13.45 25.37 -20.15
C VAL A 130 12.19 24.52 -20.05
N GLY A 131 11.69 23.98 -21.15
CA GLY A 131 10.54 23.06 -21.18
C GLY A 131 10.77 21.80 -20.35
N ILE A 132 11.94 21.18 -20.46
CA ILE A 132 12.32 20.01 -19.67
C ILE A 132 12.41 20.36 -18.17
N MET A 133 13.07 21.49 -17.84
CA MET A 133 13.21 21.93 -16.45
C MET A 133 11.85 22.25 -15.80
N LEU A 134 10.91 22.83 -16.53
CA LEU A 134 9.53 23.06 -16.06
C LEU A 134 8.83 21.74 -15.79
N SER A 135 8.92 20.77 -16.68
CA SER A 135 8.35 19.43 -16.49
C SER A 135 8.92 18.71 -15.26
N ASP A 136 10.26 18.81 -15.06
CA ASP A 136 10.92 18.25 -13.88
C ASP A 136 10.49 18.95 -12.58
N THR A 137 10.26 20.27 -12.64
CA THR A 137 9.75 21.04 -11.48
C THR A 137 8.32 20.67 -11.13
N GLU A 138 7.43 20.45 -12.13
CA GLU A 138 6.08 19.94 -11.91
C GLU A 138 6.09 18.56 -11.29
N ARG A 139 6.95 17.66 -11.79
CA ARG A 139 7.14 16.31 -11.23
C ARG A 139 7.60 16.35 -9.77
N LEU A 140 8.52 17.25 -9.41
CA LEU A 140 8.97 17.47 -8.02
C LEU A 140 7.81 17.96 -7.14
N SER A 141 7.03 18.93 -7.63
CA SER A 141 5.86 19.44 -6.91
C SER A 141 4.84 18.34 -6.63
N ASP A 142 4.51 17.53 -7.63
CA ASP A 142 3.60 16.38 -7.49
C ASP A 142 4.11 15.37 -6.46
N LEU A 143 5.42 15.09 -6.45
CA LEU A 143 6.02 14.18 -5.47
C LEU A 143 5.91 14.73 -4.04
N ILE A 144 6.18 16.02 -3.85
CA ILE A 144 6.05 16.70 -2.56
C ILE A 144 4.59 16.67 -2.09
N ASP A 145 3.64 17.01 -2.96
CA ASP A 145 2.20 16.97 -2.65
C ASP A 145 1.78 15.56 -2.23
N ASN A 146 2.27 14.52 -2.92
CA ASN A 146 2.02 13.12 -2.55
C ASN A 146 2.58 12.78 -1.16
N ILE A 147 3.78 13.25 -0.81
CA ILE A 147 4.39 13.02 0.50
C ILE A 147 3.57 13.71 1.60
N LEU A 148 3.23 14.98 1.40
CA LEU A 148 2.43 15.76 2.34
C LEU A 148 1.04 15.14 2.55
N GLU A 149 0.37 14.72 1.46
CA GLU A 149 -0.92 14.07 1.55
C GLU A 149 -0.85 12.72 2.27
N SER A 150 0.25 11.97 2.03
CA SER A 150 0.49 10.69 2.72
C SER A 150 0.74 10.85 4.23
N SER A 151 1.18 12.02 4.68
CA SER A 151 1.46 12.30 6.09
C SER A 151 0.19 12.58 6.89
N LYS A 152 -0.90 12.98 6.24
CA LYS A 152 -2.21 13.18 6.88
C LYS A 152 -2.78 11.84 7.31
N SER A 153 -2.83 11.60 8.60
CA SER A 153 -3.21 10.30 9.19
C SER A 153 -4.71 10.01 9.10
N ASP A 154 -5.56 11.04 8.95
CA ASP A 154 -7.01 10.89 8.91
C ASP A 154 -7.58 11.39 7.58
N PRO A 155 -8.30 10.52 6.82
CA PRO A 155 -9.03 10.93 5.61
C PRO A 155 -10.05 12.06 5.85
N LYS A 156 -10.53 12.21 7.10
CA LYS A 156 -11.46 13.26 7.48
C LYS A 156 -10.82 14.64 7.61
N SER A 157 -9.48 14.71 7.69
CA SER A 157 -8.76 15.99 7.77
C SER A 157 -8.57 16.68 6.41
N MET A 158 -8.90 16.01 5.32
CA MET A 158 -8.91 16.60 3.98
C MET A 158 -10.08 17.60 3.86
N ARG A 159 -9.75 18.87 3.71
CA ARG A 159 -10.75 19.89 3.34
C ARG A 159 -10.99 19.81 1.84
N LEU A 160 -11.94 18.98 1.43
CA LEU A 160 -12.32 18.79 0.04
C LEU A 160 -13.31 19.88 -0.41
N GLN A 161 -13.10 20.40 -1.63
CA GLN A 161 -14.00 21.32 -2.27
C GLN A 161 -14.78 20.59 -3.38
N PHE A 162 -15.96 20.14 -3.05
CA PHE A 162 -16.80 19.38 -3.97
C PHE A 162 -17.44 20.26 -5.03
N THR A 163 -17.31 19.88 -6.29
CA THR A 163 -17.96 20.49 -7.44
C THR A 163 -18.52 19.41 -8.35
N LEU A 164 -19.60 19.72 -9.07
CA LEU A 164 -20.18 18.81 -10.04
C LEU A 164 -19.34 18.80 -11.32
N VAL A 165 -18.73 17.67 -11.62
CA VAL A 165 -17.79 17.51 -12.73
C VAL A 165 -18.26 16.41 -13.68
N ASP A 166 -18.20 16.65 -14.99
CA ASP A 166 -18.34 15.62 -16.00
C ASP A 166 -17.05 14.81 -16.08
N ILE A 167 -17.13 13.54 -15.68
CA ILE A 167 -15.97 12.65 -15.57
C ILE A 167 -15.31 12.38 -16.92
N VAL A 168 -16.10 12.28 -18.00
CA VAL A 168 -15.56 12.02 -19.34
C VAL A 168 -14.72 13.20 -19.82
N LEU A 169 -15.25 14.42 -19.74
CA LEU A 169 -14.53 15.64 -20.10
C LEU A 169 -13.31 15.87 -19.20
N PHE A 170 -13.43 15.51 -17.94
CA PHE A 170 -12.33 15.63 -16.99
C PHE A 170 -11.19 14.65 -17.31
N LEU A 171 -11.49 13.39 -17.64
CA LEU A 171 -10.52 12.40 -18.08
C LEU A 171 -9.87 12.78 -19.42
N GLN A 172 -10.63 13.30 -20.38
CA GLN A 172 -10.08 13.77 -21.64
C GLN A 172 -9.02 14.85 -21.45
N LYS A 173 -9.26 15.83 -20.54
CA LYS A 173 -8.26 16.86 -20.21
C LYS A 173 -6.99 16.26 -19.60
N ILE A 174 -7.13 15.27 -18.74
CA ILE A 174 -5.99 14.59 -18.10
C ILE A 174 -5.21 13.77 -19.15
N ILE A 175 -5.90 13.01 -20.00
CA ILE A 175 -5.29 12.22 -21.07
C ILE A 175 -4.49 13.11 -22.02
N ASN A 176 -5.06 14.24 -22.45
CA ASN A 176 -4.36 15.18 -23.32
C ASN A 176 -3.08 15.73 -22.70
N HIS A 177 -3.05 15.95 -21.38
CA HIS A 177 -1.81 16.37 -20.69
C HIS A 177 -0.73 15.28 -20.71
N HIS A 178 -1.11 14.01 -20.69
CA HIS A 178 -0.15 12.88 -20.74
C HIS A 178 0.20 12.40 -22.16
N LYS A 179 -0.39 12.99 -23.20
CA LYS A 179 -0.26 12.50 -24.58
C LYS A 179 1.20 12.30 -25.02
N LYS A 180 2.07 13.29 -24.79
CA LYS A 180 3.50 13.21 -25.13
C LYS A 180 4.18 12.04 -24.42
N LEU A 181 3.89 11.81 -23.14
CA LEU A 181 4.48 10.72 -22.36
C LEU A 181 4.08 9.34 -22.89
N PHE A 182 2.87 9.20 -23.45
CA PHE A 182 2.41 7.98 -24.10
C PHE A 182 3.08 7.77 -25.46
N GLU A 183 3.23 8.85 -26.24
CA GLU A 183 3.93 8.84 -27.51
C GLU A 183 5.39 8.42 -27.34
N ASP A 184 6.11 8.98 -26.37
CA ASP A 184 7.50 8.64 -26.04
C ASP A 184 7.70 7.16 -25.70
N LYS A 185 6.69 6.54 -25.07
CA LYS A 185 6.68 5.08 -24.75
C LYS A 185 6.03 4.22 -25.83
N GLN A 186 5.60 4.81 -26.94
CA GLN A 186 4.84 4.13 -28.00
C GLN A 186 3.56 3.45 -27.47
N CYS A 187 3.01 3.94 -26.36
CA CYS A 187 1.79 3.44 -25.77
C CYS A 187 0.56 4.20 -26.29
N GLN A 188 -0.61 3.55 -26.25
CA GLN A 188 -1.88 4.16 -26.63
C GLN A 188 -2.82 4.30 -25.42
N ILE A 189 -3.65 5.34 -25.43
CA ILE A 189 -4.78 5.45 -24.49
C ILE A 189 -6.07 5.39 -25.29
N GLN A 190 -7.00 4.54 -24.84
CA GLN A 190 -8.35 4.48 -25.38
C GLN A 190 -9.33 4.83 -24.26
N LEU A 191 -10.10 5.90 -24.46
CA LEU A 191 -11.20 6.27 -23.56
C LEU A 191 -12.52 5.74 -24.16
N LYS A 192 -13.18 4.83 -23.42
CA LYS A 192 -14.48 4.26 -23.78
C LYS A 192 -15.53 4.74 -22.76
N PHE A 193 -16.68 5.17 -23.23
CA PHE A 193 -17.77 5.59 -22.36
C PHE A 193 -19.13 5.36 -23.05
N ASN A 194 -20.14 5.04 -22.25
CA ASN A 194 -21.50 4.83 -22.75
C ASN A 194 -22.35 6.10 -22.61
N SER A 195 -22.01 6.96 -21.64
CA SER A 195 -22.71 8.21 -21.35
C SER A 195 -21.82 9.17 -20.59
N HIS A 196 -22.13 10.45 -20.64
CA HIS A 196 -21.51 11.45 -19.78
C HIS A 196 -22.01 11.28 -18.34
N ALA A 197 -21.07 11.09 -17.41
CA ALA A 197 -21.35 10.92 -15.99
C ALA A 197 -20.97 12.18 -15.22
N LYS A 198 -21.93 12.83 -14.58
CA LYS A 198 -21.67 13.96 -13.68
C LYS A 198 -21.59 13.46 -12.24
N VAL A 199 -20.48 13.76 -11.58
CA VAL A 199 -20.19 13.32 -10.20
C VAL A 199 -19.73 14.51 -9.37
N ASN A 200 -20.13 14.54 -8.11
CA ASN A 200 -19.71 15.56 -7.17
C ASN A 200 -18.35 15.19 -6.58
N ILE A 201 -17.28 15.86 -7.02
CA ILE A 201 -15.89 15.56 -6.65
C ILE A 201 -15.08 16.82 -6.38
N ASP A 202 -14.03 16.69 -5.59
CA ASP A 202 -12.94 17.64 -5.58
C ASP A 202 -12.03 17.38 -6.78
N ALA A 203 -12.05 18.30 -7.75
CA ALA A 203 -11.35 18.13 -9.02
C ALA A 203 -9.82 18.05 -8.84
N LYS A 204 -9.24 18.79 -7.87
CA LYS A 204 -7.78 18.75 -7.59
C LYS A 204 -7.37 17.39 -7.02
N ALA A 205 -8.09 16.92 -6.02
CA ALA A 205 -7.81 15.63 -5.40
C ALA A 205 -8.04 14.46 -6.38
N MET A 206 -9.12 14.52 -7.18
CA MET A 206 -9.41 13.47 -8.14
C MET A 206 -8.43 13.45 -9.33
N ARG A 207 -7.90 14.61 -9.73
CA ARG A 207 -6.80 14.68 -10.71
C ARG A 207 -5.58 13.90 -10.23
N MET A 208 -5.21 14.03 -8.95
CA MET A 208 -4.10 13.28 -8.36
C MET A 208 -4.35 11.76 -8.44
N VAL A 209 -5.59 11.30 -8.19
CA VAL A 209 -5.97 9.89 -8.31
C VAL A 209 -5.78 9.40 -9.75
N PHE A 210 -6.33 10.10 -10.72
CA PHE A 210 -6.29 9.66 -12.12
C PHE A 210 -4.88 9.75 -12.70
N ASN A 211 -4.11 10.79 -12.36
CA ASN A 211 -2.68 10.87 -12.72
C ASN A 211 -1.90 9.69 -12.16
N ASN A 212 -2.11 9.33 -10.90
CA ASN A 212 -1.46 8.15 -10.29
C ASN A 212 -1.80 6.84 -10.99
N LEU A 213 -3.07 6.63 -11.38
CA LEU A 213 -3.50 5.40 -12.07
C LEU A 213 -2.93 5.33 -13.48
N ILE A 214 -2.93 6.44 -14.22
CA ILE A 214 -2.36 6.57 -15.55
C ILE A 214 -0.84 6.37 -15.51
N ALA A 215 -0.14 7.04 -14.59
CA ALA A 215 1.29 6.90 -14.42
C ALA A 215 1.70 5.47 -14.02
N ASN A 216 0.91 4.80 -13.18
CA ASN A 216 1.12 3.40 -12.85
C ASN A 216 0.94 2.50 -14.07
N ALA A 217 -0.11 2.68 -14.86
CA ALA A 217 -0.31 1.91 -16.09
C ALA A 217 0.88 2.03 -17.04
N LEU A 218 1.41 3.24 -17.25
CA LEU A 218 2.60 3.47 -18.07
C LEU A 218 3.88 2.88 -17.48
N ARG A 219 4.05 2.98 -16.16
CA ARG A 219 5.26 2.51 -15.46
C ARG A 219 5.36 0.99 -15.45
N TYR A 220 4.23 0.30 -15.28
CA TYR A 220 4.16 -1.14 -15.13
C TYR A 220 3.73 -1.88 -16.41
N SER A 221 3.75 -1.19 -17.56
CA SER A 221 3.50 -1.78 -18.87
C SER A 221 4.75 -1.77 -19.72
N HIS A 222 4.80 -2.70 -20.67
CA HIS A 222 5.80 -2.70 -21.74
C HIS A 222 5.51 -1.58 -22.75
N SER A 223 6.51 -1.20 -23.55
CA SER A 223 6.31 -0.31 -24.69
C SER A 223 5.35 -0.94 -25.71
N GLY A 224 4.58 -0.12 -26.40
CA GLY A 224 3.61 -0.58 -27.43
C GLY A 224 2.28 -1.11 -26.88
N THR A 225 2.03 -1.01 -25.56
CA THR A 225 0.77 -1.46 -24.93
C THR A 225 -0.32 -0.41 -24.97
N THR A 226 -1.55 -0.83 -24.72
CA THR A 226 -2.72 0.06 -24.67
C THR A 226 -3.29 0.14 -23.25
N LEU A 227 -3.45 1.37 -22.73
CA LEU A 227 -4.25 1.63 -21.55
C LEU A 227 -5.70 1.91 -21.98
N ILE A 228 -6.64 1.09 -21.52
CA ILE A 228 -8.07 1.31 -21.75
C ILE A 228 -8.66 1.93 -20.50
N ILE A 229 -9.33 3.07 -20.65
CA ILE A 229 -10.10 3.72 -19.59
C ILE A 229 -11.57 3.60 -19.96
N GLU A 230 -12.34 2.86 -19.16
CA GLU A 230 -13.78 2.67 -19.41
C GLU A 230 -14.59 3.40 -18.35
N VAL A 231 -15.53 4.26 -18.79
CA VAL A 231 -16.47 4.96 -17.92
C VAL A 231 -17.85 4.39 -18.11
N ARG A 232 -18.44 3.91 -17.01
CA ARG A 232 -19.80 3.40 -16.96
C ARG A 232 -20.55 4.04 -15.81
N GLN A 233 -21.81 4.31 -15.99
CA GLN A 233 -22.67 4.79 -14.91
C GLN A 233 -23.84 3.82 -14.73
N ASP A 234 -24.08 3.45 -13.48
CA ASP A 234 -25.33 2.83 -13.05
C ASP A 234 -26.16 3.86 -12.23
N GLN A 235 -27.29 3.41 -11.66
CA GLN A 235 -28.18 4.29 -10.89
C GLN A 235 -27.54 4.93 -9.65
N LYS A 236 -26.49 4.33 -9.08
CA LYS A 236 -25.89 4.72 -7.82
C LYS A 236 -24.43 5.16 -7.93
N PHE A 237 -23.72 4.62 -8.92
CA PHE A 237 -22.28 4.80 -9.04
C PHE A 237 -21.84 5.12 -10.45
N CYS A 238 -20.88 6.04 -10.56
CA CYS A 238 -20.02 6.18 -11.72
C CYS A 238 -18.81 5.24 -11.51
N ILE A 239 -18.61 4.31 -12.43
CA ILE A 239 -17.56 3.30 -12.38
C ILE A 239 -16.55 3.63 -13.47
N ILE A 240 -15.28 3.75 -13.09
CA ILE A 240 -14.17 4.08 -13.97
C ILE A 240 -13.16 2.95 -13.83
N ASP A 241 -12.92 2.21 -14.92
CA ASP A 241 -11.95 1.15 -15.00
C ASP A 241 -10.70 1.62 -15.74
N PHE A 242 -9.54 1.45 -15.14
CA PHE A 242 -8.22 1.63 -15.76
C PHE A 242 -7.63 0.24 -15.99
N ILE A 243 -7.54 -0.17 -17.26
CA ILE A 243 -7.15 -1.52 -17.67
C ILE A 243 -5.84 -1.43 -18.45
N ASP A 244 -4.76 -1.94 -17.87
CA ASP A 244 -3.46 -2.00 -18.48
C ASP A 244 -3.11 -3.42 -18.96
N GLN A 245 -2.15 -3.51 -19.88
CA GLN A 245 -1.58 -4.76 -20.41
C GLN A 245 -0.16 -4.98 -19.86
N GLY A 246 0.05 -4.60 -18.61
CA GLY A 246 1.36 -4.60 -17.97
C GLY A 246 1.74 -5.92 -17.31
N PHE A 247 2.73 -5.83 -16.41
CA PHE A 247 3.29 -6.98 -15.70
C PHE A 247 2.28 -7.71 -14.80
N GLY A 248 1.15 -7.09 -14.44
CA GLY A 248 0.17 -7.66 -13.52
C GLY A 248 0.77 -8.07 -12.18
N PHE A 249 0.00 -8.75 -11.34
CA PHE A 249 0.46 -9.20 -10.01
C PHE A 249 -0.34 -10.37 -9.47
N LYS A 250 0.26 -11.11 -8.53
CA LYS A 250 -0.34 -12.31 -7.92
C LYS A 250 -1.56 -11.95 -7.07
N LYS A 251 -2.55 -12.86 -6.95
CA LYS A 251 -3.77 -12.69 -6.15
C LYS A 251 -3.51 -12.23 -4.71
N LYS A 252 -2.42 -12.71 -4.09
CA LYS A 252 -2.02 -12.31 -2.73
C LYS A 252 -1.61 -10.84 -2.58
N GLU A 253 -1.34 -10.15 -3.70
CA GLU A 253 -0.92 -8.74 -3.73
C GLU A 253 -2.10 -7.77 -3.84
N LEU A 254 -3.27 -8.22 -4.32
CA LEU A 254 -4.47 -7.42 -4.60
C LEU A 254 -4.89 -6.47 -3.46
N LYS A 255 -4.80 -6.94 -2.20
CA LYS A 255 -5.12 -6.12 -1.02
C LYS A 255 -3.93 -5.31 -0.52
N LYS A 256 -2.70 -5.71 -0.90
CA LYS A 256 -1.47 -5.11 -0.40
C LYS A 256 -1.04 -3.90 -1.21
N VAL A 257 -1.37 -3.83 -2.52
CA VAL A 257 -0.99 -2.72 -3.40
C VAL A 257 -1.50 -1.36 -2.92
N PHE A 258 -2.55 -1.34 -2.08
CA PHE A 258 -3.08 -0.13 -1.45
C PHE A 258 -2.48 0.17 -0.07
N LYS A 259 -1.50 -0.61 0.40
CA LYS A 259 -0.82 -0.32 1.68
C LYS A 259 0.25 0.74 1.46
N LYS A 260 0.42 1.62 2.44
CA LYS A 260 1.44 2.66 2.45
C LYS A 260 2.83 2.05 2.28
N PHE A 261 3.65 2.61 1.38
CA PHE A 261 5.02 2.17 1.06
C PHE A 261 5.12 0.79 0.42
N TYR A 262 4.00 0.18 0.06
CA TYR A 262 4.01 -1.16 -0.52
C TYR A 262 4.28 -1.11 -2.03
N ARG A 263 5.19 -1.97 -2.49
CA ARG A 263 5.50 -2.20 -3.91
C ARG A 263 5.50 -3.69 -4.18
N VAL A 264 4.99 -4.10 -5.33
CA VAL A 264 5.12 -5.47 -5.81
C VAL A 264 6.57 -5.67 -6.24
N GLN A 265 7.28 -6.60 -5.61
CA GLN A 265 8.65 -6.96 -5.96
C GLN A 265 8.63 -8.24 -6.78
N ASN A 266 9.03 -8.15 -8.05
CA ASN A 266 9.34 -9.27 -8.93
C ASN A 266 10.55 -8.87 -9.79
N GLN A 267 11.10 -9.80 -10.56
CA GLN A 267 12.29 -9.55 -11.39
C GLN A 267 12.09 -8.41 -12.39
N GLU A 268 10.86 -8.24 -12.91
CA GLU A 268 10.52 -7.23 -13.93
C GLU A 268 10.25 -5.84 -13.34
N THR A 269 9.91 -5.75 -12.04
CA THR A 269 9.55 -4.47 -11.38
C THR A 269 10.57 -4.00 -10.36
N GLN A 270 11.67 -4.74 -10.19
CA GLN A 270 12.68 -4.45 -9.17
C GLN A 270 13.36 -3.09 -9.42
N ASP A 271 13.67 -2.79 -10.68
CA ASP A 271 14.36 -1.56 -11.09
C ASP A 271 13.41 -0.39 -11.36
N LEU A 272 12.10 -0.62 -11.33
CA LEU A 272 11.14 0.47 -11.51
C LEU A 272 11.14 1.37 -10.27
N GLU A 273 11.36 2.66 -10.46
CA GLU A 273 11.31 3.66 -9.40
C GLU A 273 9.90 3.86 -8.85
N GLY A 274 9.76 4.30 -7.60
CA GLY A 274 8.47 4.68 -7.03
C GLY A 274 8.40 4.59 -5.51
N ALA A 275 7.86 5.63 -4.88
CA ALA A 275 7.73 5.73 -3.42
C ALA A 275 6.72 4.77 -2.78
N GLY A 276 5.84 4.12 -3.58
CA GLY A 276 4.78 3.24 -3.06
C GLY A 276 3.67 3.99 -2.33
N LEU A 277 3.46 5.27 -2.65
CA LEU A 277 2.44 6.12 -2.04
C LEU A 277 1.20 6.30 -2.91
N GLY A 278 1.33 6.30 -4.24
CA GLY A 278 0.28 6.73 -5.15
C GLY A 278 -1.04 5.98 -4.95
N LEU A 279 -1.04 4.65 -4.96
CA LEU A 279 -2.26 3.85 -4.75
C LEU A 279 -2.83 3.98 -3.33
N TYR A 280 -1.97 4.16 -2.32
CA TYR A 280 -2.44 4.42 -0.96
C TYR A 280 -3.19 5.75 -0.89
N ILE A 281 -2.62 6.83 -1.43
CA ILE A 281 -3.22 8.17 -1.47
C ILE A 281 -4.51 8.12 -2.30
N SER A 282 -4.48 7.50 -3.48
CA SER A 282 -5.67 7.31 -4.32
C SER A 282 -6.81 6.67 -3.55
N ARG A 283 -6.52 5.63 -2.75
CA ARG A 283 -7.53 4.99 -1.89
C ARG A 283 -8.06 5.91 -0.80
N GLN A 284 -7.21 6.75 -0.19
CA GLN A 284 -7.67 7.71 0.83
C GLN A 284 -8.58 8.77 0.21
N ILE A 285 -8.18 9.36 -0.92
CA ILE A 285 -8.96 10.37 -1.63
C ILE A 285 -10.32 9.79 -2.05
N ILE A 286 -10.34 8.61 -2.67
CA ILE A 286 -11.59 7.97 -3.11
C ILE A 286 -12.49 7.66 -1.92
N LYS A 287 -11.92 7.21 -0.79
CA LYS A 287 -12.68 6.98 0.44
C LYS A 287 -13.28 8.28 1.02
N SER A 288 -12.57 9.40 0.95
CA SER A 288 -13.07 10.72 1.36
C SER A 288 -14.20 11.21 0.45
N HIS A 289 -14.25 10.74 -0.80
CA HIS A 289 -15.36 10.92 -1.75
C HIS A 289 -16.50 9.88 -1.59
N LYS A 290 -16.50 9.10 -0.48
CA LYS A 290 -17.45 7.99 -0.24
C LYS A 290 -17.45 6.92 -1.32
N GLY A 291 -16.39 6.87 -2.14
CA GLY A 291 -16.18 5.92 -3.22
C GLY A 291 -15.41 4.67 -2.76
N LYS A 292 -15.14 3.80 -3.72
CA LYS A 292 -14.32 2.58 -3.54
C LYS A 292 -13.32 2.45 -4.68
N ILE A 293 -12.11 1.94 -4.37
CA ILE A 293 -11.14 1.52 -5.37
C ILE A 293 -10.77 0.05 -5.14
N ASN A 294 -10.79 -0.72 -6.21
CA ASN A 294 -10.42 -2.14 -6.20
C ASN A 294 -9.37 -2.41 -7.29
N ALA A 295 -8.53 -3.40 -7.06
CA ALA A 295 -7.54 -3.86 -8.01
C ALA A 295 -7.83 -5.32 -8.38
N PHE A 296 -7.66 -5.63 -9.66
CA PHE A 296 -7.82 -6.97 -10.22
C PHE A 296 -6.63 -7.28 -11.11
N SER A 297 -6.18 -8.51 -11.10
CA SER A 297 -5.19 -9.05 -12.03
C SER A 297 -5.35 -10.56 -12.07
N GLU A 298 -5.27 -11.14 -13.25
CA GLU A 298 -5.35 -12.60 -13.43
C GLU A 298 -4.01 -13.27 -13.11
N GLY A 299 -2.94 -12.51 -12.96
CA GLY A 299 -1.61 -13.00 -12.63
C GLY A 299 -0.49 -12.16 -13.25
N GLN A 300 0.74 -12.63 -13.09
CA GLN A 300 1.89 -11.99 -13.71
C GLN A 300 1.80 -12.10 -15.24
N GLY A 301 2.16 -11.02 -15.95
CA GLY A 301 2.08 -10.92 -17.41
C GLY A 301 0.65 -10.78 -17.97
N LYS A 302 -0.38 -10.66 -17.12
CA LYS A 302 -1.79 -10.56 -17.53
C LYS A 302 -2.39 -9.17 -17.35
N GLY A 303 -1.56 -8.16 -17.13
CA GLY A 303 -1.99 -6.79 -16.86
C GLY A 303 -2.72 -6.64 -15.53
N ALA A 304 -3.21 -5.44 -15.29
CA ALA A 304 -4.02 -5.11 -14.13
C ALA A 304 -5.23 -4.25 -14.51
N ARG A 305 -6.25 -4.28 -13.67
CA ARG A 305 -7.42 -3.43 -13.74
C ARG A 305 -7.64 -2.77 -12.40
N PHE A 306 -7.68 -1.46 -12.40
CA PHE A 306 -8.04 -0.65 -11.24
C PHE A 306 -9.43 -0.05 -11.46
N MET A 307 -10.38 -0.44 -10.62
CA MET A 307 -11.78 0.00 -10.70
C MET A 307 -12.06 1.02 -9.62
N VAL A 308 -12.42 2.23 -10.01
CA VAL A 308 -12.88 3.32 -9.16
C VAL A 308 -14.38 3.42 -9.24
N SER A 309 -15.07 3.45 -8.09
CA SER A 309 -16.53 3.64 -8.01
C SER A 309 -16.81 4.88 -7.19
N LEU A 310 -17.47 5.87 -7.78
CA LEU A 310 -17.85 7.13 -7.13
C LEU A 310 -19.37 7.21 -7.04
N PRO A 311 -19.97 7.64 -5.92
CA PRO A 311 -21.40 7.79 -5.82
C PRO A 311 -21.89 8.90 -6.74
N VAL A 312 -22.95 8.64 -7.51
CA VAL A 312 -23.64 9.63 -8.32
C VAL A 312 -24.62 10.38 -7.41
N ASP A 313 -24.52 11.69 -7.38
CA ASP A 313 -25.40 12.53 -6.58
C ASP A 313 -26.71 12.78 -7.34
N ASN A 314 -27.74 11.98 -7.07
CA ASN A 314 -29.05 12.08 -7.71
C ASN A 314 -29.88 13.30 -7.24
N THR A 315 -29.40 14.05 -6.25
CA THR A 315 -30.13 15.20 -5.71
C THR A 315 -30.31 16.33 -6.74
N PHE A 316 -29.41 16.41 -7.73
CA PHE A 316 -29.55 17.37 -8.85
C PHE A 316 -30.50 16.91 -9.96
N ALA A 317 -30.64 15.60 -10.18
CA ALA A 317 -31.61 15.07 -11.14
C ALA A 317 -33.04 15.27 -10.64
N GLU A 318 -33.28 15.09 -9.34
CA GLU A 318 -34.60 15.33 -8.72
C GLU A 318 -34.97 16.81 -8.66
N LYS A 319 -34.02 17.74 -8.44
CA LYS A 319 -34.28 19.18 -8.49
C LYS A 319 -34.64 19.67 -9.89
N ASN A 320 -33.96 19.17 -10.91
CA ASN A 320 -34.29 19.56 -12.31
C ASN A 320 -35.60 18.93 -12.79
N GLN A 321 -35.99 17.75 -12.31
CA GLN A 321 -37.33 17.20 -12.61
C GLN A 321 -38.46 17.94 -11.88
N LYS A 322 -38.23 18.39 -10.63
CA LYS A 322 -39.22 19.22 -9.92
C LYS A 322 -39.38 20.60 -10.53
N SER A 323 -38.28 21.27 -10.94
CA SER A 323 -38.39 22.56 -11.62
C SER A 323 -38.97 22.48 -13.02
N ALA A 324 -38.84 21.33 -13.71
CA ALA A 324 -39.51 21.11 -14.99
C ALA A 324 -41.00 20.73 -14.86
N SER A 325 -41.41 20.18 -13.72
CA SER A 325 -42.82 19.87 -13.43
C SER A 325 -43.61 21.03 -12.81
N GLU A 326 -42.91 22.08 -12.32
CA GLU A 326 -43.56 23.31 -11.79
C GLU A 326 -43.72 24.41 -12.84
N VAL A 327 -43.28 24.20 -14.09
CA VAL A 327 -43.40 25.14 -15.22
C VAL A 327 -44.43 24.68 -16.28
N ASN A 328 -45.07 23.54 -16.07
CA ASN A 328 -46.24 23.07 -16.81
C ASN A 328 -47.45 23.08 -15.86
#